data_2c2654f5441670d90147f9180733af84
#
_entry.id   2c2654f5441670d90147f9180733af84
#
_cell.length_a   1.000
_cell.length_b   1.000
_cell.length_c   1.000
_cell.angle_alpha   90.00
_cell.angle_beta   90.00
_cell.angle_gamma   90.00
#
_symmetry.space_group_name_H-M   'P 1'
#
loop_
_entity.id
_entity.type
_entity.pdbx_description
1 polymer ?
#
loop_
_entity_poly.entity_id
_entity_poly.type
_entity_poly.pdbx_seq_one_letter_code
_entity_poly.pdbx_strand_id
1 'polypeptide(L)'
;MKRMYKILALCLVIMTSYNTQAQMVTSNRQAYFNKYAEKLPTPESELEKAFTAHEGAKVKINFADFSFNGIVTSSIKRYDSLYSVIVKAPGLNNTLFSVSKIINADKTVSYVGRIINEKYSDGYQLRKENGRYAMNKVRTDALIEDY
;
A
#
# COMPACT_ATOMS: atom_id res chain seq x y z
N MET A 1 -30.31 -50.55 -18.53
CA MET A 1 -29.27 -49.80 -19.22
C MET A 1 -29.70 -48.41 -19.68
N LYS A 2 -30.83 -48.18 -20.34
CA LYS A 2 -31.27 -46.85 -20.83
C LYS A 2 -31.45 -45.77 -19.73
N ARG A 3 -31.72 -46.12 -18.47
CA ARG A 3 -31.87 -45.13 -17.36
C ARG A 3 -30.53 -44.66 -16.79
N MET A 4 -29.48 -45.46 -16.83
CA MET A 4 -28.15 -45.09 -16.36
C MET A 4 -27.49 -44.00 -17.22
N TYR A 5 -27.67 -44.08 -18.55
CA TYR A 5 -27.10 -43.05 -19.45
C TYR A 5 -27.75 -41.69 -19.29
N LYS A 6 -29.02 -41.61 -18.88
CA LYS A 6 -29.70 -40.34 -18.62
C LYS A 6 -29.17 -39.62 -17.36
N ILE A 7 -28.79 -40.40 -16.34
CA ILE A 7 -28.20 -39.86 -15.10
C ILE A 7 -26.77 -39.42 -15.38
N LEU A 8 -25.99 -40.19 -16.14
CA LEU A 8 -24.62 -39.83 -16.51
C LEU A 8 -24.57 -38.56 -17.37
N ALA A 9 -25.50 -38.39 -18.32
CA ALA A 9 -25.61 -37.20 -19.15
C ALA A 9 -26.00 -35.96 -18.33
N LEU A 10 -26.84 -36.10 -17.30
CA LEU A 10 -27.26 -35.01 -16.44
C LEU A 10 -26.09 -34.52 -15.55
N CYS A 11 -25.25 -35.44 -15.04
CA CYS A 11 -24.06 -35.09 -14.28
C CYS A 11 -22.99 -34.36 -15.12
N LEU A 12 -22.86 -34.68 -16.41
CA LEU A 12 -21.90 -34.03 -17.31
C LEU A 12 -22.28 -32.58 -17.61
N VAL A 13 -23.57 -32.25 -17.67
CA VAL A 13 -24.07 -30.88 -17.93
C VAL A 13 -23.86 -29.97 -16.70
N ILE A 14 -23.85 -30.53 -15.49
CA ILE A 14 -23.68 -29.76 -14.27
C ILE A 14 -22.20 -29.36 -14.08
N MET A 15 -21.25 -30.09 -14.64
CA MET A 15 -19.80 -29.80 -14.50
C MET A 15 -19.29 -28.63 -15.36
N THR A 16 -20.07 -28.13 -16.33
CA THR A 16 -19.66 -27.08 -17.25
C THR A 16 -19.99 -25.65 -16.78
N SER A 17 -20.64 -25.50 -15.62
CA SER A 17 -21.19 -24.19 -15.18
C SER A 17 -20.28 -23.41 -14.24
N TYR A 18 -19.07 -23.86 -13.92
CA TYR A 18 -18.15 -23.15 -13.01
C TYR A 18 -17.03 -22.41 -13.74
N ASN A 19 -17.35 -21.78 -14.88
CA ASN A 19 -16.49 -20.70 -15.37
C ASN A 19 -16.82 -19.43 -14.59
N THR A 20 -16.41 -19.32 -13.34
CA THR A 20 -16.30 -18.05 -12.66
C THR A 20 -15.16 -17.28 -13.34
N GLN A 21 -15.51 -16.51 -14.34
CA GLN A 21 -14.64 -15.44 -14.80
C GLN A 21 -14.50 -14.47 -13.62
N ALA A 22 -13.34 -14.51 -12.96
CA ALA A 22 -12.91 -13.42 -12.11
C ALA A 22 -12.91 -12.18 -13.02
N GLN A 23 -13.98 -11.39 -12.97
CA GLN A 23 -14.01 -10.08 -13.62
C GLN A 23 -12.92 -9.28 -12.95
N MET A 24 -11.82 -9.04 -13.67
CA MET A 24 -10.93 -7.94 -13.33
C MET A 24 -11.79 -6.69 -13.32
N VAL A 25 -12.16 -6.24 -12.13
CA VAL A 25 -12.77 -4.94 -11.93
C VAL A 25 -11.67 -3.94 -12.27
N THR A 26 -11.61 -3.56 -13.53
CA THR A 26 -10.82 -2.41 -13.99
C THR A 26 -11.43 -1.21 -13.30
N SER A 27 -10.90 -0.92 -12.12
CA SER A 27 -11.30 0.21 -11.32
C SER A 27 -10.99 1.47 -12.12
N ASN A 28 -12.02 2.13 -12.62
CA ASN A 28 -11.92 3.40 -13.35
C ASN A 28 -11.60 4.56 -12.39
N ARG A 29 -10.67 4.30 -11.43
CA ARG A 29 -10.23 5.28 -10.44
C ARG A 29 -9.30 6.28 -11.08
N GLN A 30 -9.52 7.55 -10.81
CA GLN A 30 -8.69 8.64 -11.31
C GLN A 30 -7.34 8.66 -10.56
N ALA A 31 -6.25 9.01 -11.26
CA ALA A 31 -4.97 9.28 -10.64
C ALA A 31 -5.00 10.61 -9.88
N TYR A 32 -4.48 10.64 -8.67
CA TYR A 32 -4.41 11.84 -7.81
C TYR A 32 -3.02 12.47 -7.82
N PHE A 33 -1.99 11.63 -7.87
CA PHE A 33 -0.60 12.04 -7.77
C PHE A 33 0.06 12.35 -9.11
N ASN A 34 -0.71 12.38 -10.23
CA ASN A 34 -0.20 12.64 -11.58
C ASN A 34 0.56 13.98 -11.71
N LYS A 35 0.22 14.97 -10.88
CA LYS A 35 0.87 16.30 -10.85
C LYS A 35 2.23 16.33 -10.14
N TYR A 36 2.60 15.29 -9.42
CA TYR A 36 3.87 15.20 -8.72
C TYR A 36 4.85 14.30 -9.47
N ALA A 37 6.13 14.43 -9.17
CA ALA A 37 7.19 13.63 -9.82
C ALA A 37 7.00 12.11 -9.63
N GLU A 38 7.52 11.33 -10.59
CA GLU A 38 7.51 9.87 -10.53
C GLU A 38 8.36 9.33 -9.36
N LYS A 39 9.38 10.06 -8.97
CA LYS A 39 10.29 9.72 -7.89
C LYS A 39 10.53 10.91 -6.99
N LEU A 40 10.27 10.73 -5.70
CA LEU A 40 10.41 11.75 -4.67
C LEU A 40 11.52 11.33 -3.70
N PRO A 41 12.71 11.94 -3.77
CA PRO A 41 13.76 11.73 -2.77
C PRO A 41 13.22 11.95 -1.36
N THR A 42 13.51 11.01 -0.46
CA THR A 42 12.97 11.02 0.90
C THR A 42 14.09 10.77 1.90
N PRO A 43 14.61 11.79 2.55
CA PRO A 43 15.63 11.64 3.59
C PRO A 43 15.10 10.78 4.76
N GLU A 44 15.96 9.95 5.35
CA GLU A 44 15.59 9.13 6.53
C GLU A 44 15.09 9.98 7.69
N SER A 45 15.62 11.20 7.86
CA SER A 45 15.16 12.15 8.88
C SER A 45 13.69 12.56 8.72
N GLU A 46 13.16 12.56 7.49
CA GLU A 46 11.73 12.81 7.26
C GLU A 46 10.88 11.59 7.66
N LEU A 47 11.37 10.38 7.41
CA LEU A 47 10.71 9.15 7.83
C LEU A 47 10.65 9.02 9.35
N GLU A 48 11.76 9.38 10.05
CA GLU A 48 11.85 9.32 11.51
C GLU A 48 10.81 10.22 12.21
N LYS A 49 10.36 11.31 11.59
CA LYS A 49 9.30 12.17 12.16
C LYS A 49 8.01 11.41 12.46
N ALA A 50 7.68 10.40 11.63
CA ALA A 50 6.51 9.58 11.89
C ALA A 50 6.65 8.76 13.17
N PHE A 51 7.86 8.26 13.49
CA PHE A 51 8.11 7.40 14.64
C PHE A 51 8.31 8.17 15.96
N THR A 52 8.63 9.46 15.89
CA THR A 52 8.76 10.32 17.08
C THR A 52 7.42 10.92 17.51
N ALA A 53 6.41 10.91 16.65
CA ALA A 53 5.09 11.43 16.94
C ALA A 53 4.21 10.35 17.59
N HIS A 54 3.51 10.72 18.67
CA HIS A 54 2.54 9.84 19.31
C HIS A 54 1.21 9.80 18.54
N GLU A 55 0.40 8.80 18.81
CA GLU A 55 -0.94 8.67 18.23
C GLU A 55 -1.80 9.89 18.59
N GLY A 56 -2.53 10.43 17.60
CA GLY A 56 -3.27 11.68 17.68
C GLY A 56 -2.45 12.94 17.36
N ALA A 57 -1.12 12.89 17.35
CA ALA A 57 -0.27 14.03 17.05
C ALA A 57 -0.31 14.39 15.55
N LYS A 58 -0.19 15.69 15.27
CA LYS A 58 0.04 16.20 13.92
C LYS A 58 1.51 16.02 13.54
N VAL A 59 1.74 15.54 12.32
CA VAL A 59 3.08 15.39 11.77
C VAL A 59 3.13 15.94 10.35
N LYS A 60 4.26 16.58 10.00
CA LYS A 60 4.55 17.03 8.65
C LYS A 60 5.79 16.30 8.14
N ILE A 61 5.63 15.57 7.05
CA ILE A 61 6.68 14.81 6.36
C ILE A 61 6.87 15.45 4.98
N ASN A 62 8.11 15.80 4.64
CA ASN A 62 8.40 16.44 3.37
C ASN A 62 8.96 15.43 2.38
N PHE A 63 8.29 15.29 1.26
CA PHE A 63 8.68 14.44 0.13
C PHE A 63 9.06 15.33 -1.06
N ALA A 64 10.27 15.90 -1.05
CA ALA A 64 10.74 16.80 -2.10
C ALA A 64 9.66 17.80 -2.60
N ASP A 65 8.82 17.39 -3.57
CA ASP A 65 7.86 18.26 -4.25
C ASP A 65 6.60 18.55 -3.45
N PHE A 66 6.29 17.76 -2.40
CA PHE A 66 5.12 18.02 -1.58
C PHE A 66 5.31 17.66 -0.11
N SER A 67 4.50 18.27 0.75
CA SER A 67 4.45 17.98 2.17
C SER A 67 3.22 17.16 2.50
N PHE A 68 3.42 16.04 3.21
CA PHE A 68 2.36 15.22 3.77
C PHE A 68 2.04 15.71 5.18
N ASN A 69 0.98 16.50 5.32
CA ASN A 69 0.51 17.00 6.62
C ASN A 69 -0.61 16.08 7.11
N GLY A 70 -0.36 15.35 8.16
CA GLY A 70 -1.30 14.37 8.67
C GLY A 70 -1.36 14.26 10.17
N ILE A 71 -2.19 13.33 10.62
CA ILE A 71 -2.36 12.95 12.03
C ILE A 71 -1.96 11.49 12.15
N VAL A 72 -1.15 11.15 13.14
CA VAL A 72 -0.82 9.76 13.44
C VAL A 72 -2.08 9.06 13.94
N THR A 73 -2.56 8.08 13.19
CA THR A 73 -3.77 7.31 13.53
C THR A 73 -3.45 5.95 14.14
N SER A 74 -2.21 5.49 14.00
CA SER A 74 -1.73 4.27 14.61
C SER A 74 -0.22 4.34 14.79
N SER A 75 0.28 3.91 15.95
CA SER A 75 1.71 3.81 16.25
C SER A 75 1.92 2.54 17.07
N ILE A 76 2.44 1.48 16.46
CA ILE A 76 2.51 0.15 17.04
C ILE A 76 3.95 -0.36 17.02
N LYS A 77 4.47 -0.73 18.18
CA LYS A 77 5.65 -1.57 18.30
C LYS A 77 5.19 -3.04 18.24
N ARG A 78 5.41 -3.72 17.13
CA ARG A 78 5.01 -5.14 16.98
C ARG A 78 5.99 -6.09 17.61
N TYR A 79 7.29 -5.79 17.48
CA TYR A 79 8.42 -6.52 18.06
C TYR A 79 9.48 -5.51 18.44
N ASP A 80 10.54 -5.94 19.15
CA ASP A 80 11.67 -5.06 19.49
C ASP A 80 12.38 -4.51 18.24
N SER A 81 12.25 -5.21 17.12
CA SER A 81 12.84 -4.85 15.83
C SER A 81 11.86 -4.28 14.80
N LEU A 82 10.55 -4.15 15.12
CA LEU A 82 9.56 -3.71 14.13
C LEU A 82 8.59 -2.68 14.73
N TYR A 83 8.65 -1.49 14.19
CA TYR A 83 7.76 -0.36 14.51
C TYR A 83 6.96 0.01 13.28
N SER A 84 5.65 0.20 13.41
CA SER A 84 4.76 0.58 12.31
C SER A 84 3.92 1.78 12.68
N VAL A 85 3.84 2.75 11.79
CA VAL A 85 3.07 3.97 11.97
C VAL A 85 2.18 4.21 10.76
N ILE A 86 0.96 4.68 11.01
CA ILE A 86 0.02 5.13 9.99
C ILE A 86 -0.30 6.60 10.25
N VAL A 87 -0.08 7.42 9.24
CA VAL A 87 -0.42 8.84 9.24
C VAL A 87 -1.53 9.07 8.22
N LYS A 88 -2.61 9.71 8.64
CA LYS A 88 -3.75 10.07 7.79
C LYS A 88 -3.70 11.55 7.48
N ALA A 89 -3.77 11.93 6.21
CA ALA A 89 -3.79 13.31 5.76
C ALA A 89 -5.17 13.76 5.31
N PRO A 90 -5.96 14.45 6.16
CA PRO A 90 -7.28 14.94 5.79
C PRO A 90 -7.24 15.92 4.60
N GLY A 91 -6.22 16.78 4.52
CA GLY A 91 -6.02 17.73 3.42
C GLY A 91 -5.68 17.07 2.07
N LEU A 92 -5.36 15.77 2.05
CA LEU A 92 -5.13 14.96 0.85
C LEU A 92 -6.23 13.90 0.71
N ASN A 93 -7.48 14.28 0.90
CA ASN A 93 -8.65 13.38 0.80
C ASN A 93 -8.56 12.12 1.66
N ASN A 94 -8.03 12.24 2.88
CA ASN A 94 -7.79 11.14 3.81
C ASN A 94 -6.78 10.08 3.30
N THR A 95 -5.86 10.49 2.46
CA THR A 95 -4.74 9.64 2.03
C THR A 95 -3.95 9.15 3.24
N LEU A 96 -3.50 7.90 3.17
CA LEU A 96 -2.72 7.25 4.20
C LEU A 96 -1.25 7.18 3.78
N PHE A 97 -0.36 7.52 4.70
CA PHE A 97 1.04 7.15 4.66
C PHE A 97 1.28 6.10 5.74
N SER A 98 1.56 4.88 5.34
CA SER A 98 1.99 3.82 6.24
C SER A 98 3.48 3.57 6.07
N VAL A 99 4.20 3.51 7.20
CA VAL A 99 5.65 3.29 7.22
C VAL A 99 6.01 2.35 8.35
N SER A 100 6.94 1.43 8.09
CA SER A 100 7.52 0.55 9.09
C SER A 100 9.03 0.74 9.14
N LYS A 101 9.56 0.79 10.36
CA LYS A 101 10.97 0.82 10.69
C LYS A 101 11.38 -0.57 11.17
N ILE A 102 12.39 -1.14 10.54
CA ILE A 102 12.90 -2.47 10.81
C ILE A 102 14.34 -2.34 11.31
N ILE A 103 14.63 -2.87 12.49
CA ILE A 103 15.98 -3.01 13.03
C ILE A 103 16.48 -4.40 12.62
N ASN A 104 17.43 -4.45 11.70
CA ASN A 104 17.98 -5.69 11.18
C ASN A 104 18.88 -6.38 12.23
N ALA A 105 19.23 -7.65 12.00
CA ALA A 105 20.09 -8.42 12.90
C ALA A 105 21.49 -7.81 13.10
N ASP A 106 21.99 -7.13 12.07
CA ASP A 106 23.25 -6.37 12.09
C ASP A 106 23.13 -4.97 12.71
N LYS A 107 21.98 -4.65 13.34
CA LYS A 107 21.62 -3.35 13.93
C LYS A 107 21.46 -2.21 12.92
N THR A 108 21.53 -2.45 11.63
CA THR A 108 21.16 -1.46 10.65
C THR A 108 19.66 -1.21 10.66
N VAL A 109 19.24 -0.03 10.24
CA VAL A 109 17.81 0.34 10.15
C VAL A 109 17.40 0.35 8.68
N SER A 110 16.22 -0.21 8.41
CA SER A 110 15.58 -0.13 7.12
C SER A 110 14.12 0.31 7.26
N TYR A 111 13.62 0.94 6.20
CA TYR A 111 12.24 1.45 6.13
C TYR A 111 11.54 0.85 4.94
N VAL A 112 10.27 0.50 5.14
CA VAL A 112 9.33 0.16 4.09
C VAL A 112 8.09 1.00 4.28
N GLY A 113 7.42 1.40 3.21
CA GLY A 113 6.23 2.24 3.36
C GLY A 113 5.53 2.51 2.04
N ARG A 114 4.36 3.11 2.15
CA ARG A 114 3.54 3.48 0.99
C ARG A 114 2.61 4.65 1.30
N ILE A 115 2.33 5.45 0.29
CA ILE A 115 1.26 6.45 0.30
C ILE A 115 0.16 5.95 -0.60
N ILE A 116 -1.02 5.72 -0.06
CA ILE A 116 -2.16 5.18 -0.80
C ILE A 116 -3.46 5.86 -0.40
N ASN A 117 -4.40 5.88 -1.35
CA ASN A 117 -5.78 6.20 -1.10
C ASN A 117 -6.65 5.27 -1.95
N GLU A 118 -7.59 4.58 -1.35
CA GLU A 118 -8.46 3.61 -2.02
C GLU A 118 -9.30 4.21 -3.15
N LYS A 119 -9.53 5.53 -3.14
CA LYS A 119 -10.30 6.24 -4.16
C LYS A 119 -9.51 6.50 -5.44
N TYR A 120 -8.19 6.32 -5.42
CA TYR A 120 -7.30 6.68 -6.53
C TYR A 120 -6.55 5.46 -7.06
N SER A 121 -6.17 5.55 -8.35
CA SER A 121 -5.47 4.48 -9.06
C SER A 121 -3.96 4.54 -8.91
N ASP A 122 -3.42 5.61 -8.31
CA ASP A 122 -2.00 5.83 -8.10
C ASP A 122 -1.66 6.08 -6.62
N GLY A 123 -0.41 5.91 -6.31
CA GLY A 123 0.17 6.12 -4.98
C GLY A 123 1.68 6.10 -5.06
N TYR A 124 2.34 5.91 -3.93
CA TYR A 124 3.79 5.79 -3.86
C TYR A 124 4.21 4.61 -2.99
N GLN A 125 5.31 3.98 -3.38
CA GLN A 125 5.99 2.96 -2.60
C GLN A 125 7.40 3.44 -2.23
N LEU A 126 7.77 3.32 -0.96
CA LEU A 126 9.10 3.63 -0.47
C LEU A 126 10.08 2.54 -0.90
N ARG A 127 11.16 2.93 -1.54
CA ARG A 127 12.25 2.03 -1.94
C ARG A 127 13.61 2.62 -1.57
N LYS A 128 14.56 1.75 -1.26
CA LYS A 128 15.96 2.12 -1.07
C LYS A 128 16.73 1.79 -2.34
N GLU A 129 17.33 2.80 -2.96
CA GLU A 129 18.11 2.67 -4.18
C GLU A 129 19.44 3.38 -3.99
N ASN A 130 20.54 2.70 -4.25
CA ASN A 130 21.90 3.25 -4.08
C ASN A 130 22.11 3.86 -2.68
N GLY A 131 21.58 3.21 -1.63
CA GLY A 131 21.71 3.65 -0.26
C GLY A 131 20.78 4.79 0.16
N ARG A 132 19.95 5.33 -0.72
CA ARG A 132 19.03 6.46 -0.46
C ARG A 132 17.58 6.02 -0.63
N TYR A 133 16.70 6.55 0.22
CA TYR A 133 15.26 6.30 0.09
C TYR A 133 14.61 7.28 -0.89
N ALA A 134 13.63 6.76 -1.62
CA ALA A 134 12.73 7.55 -2.44
C ALA A 134 11.33 6.93 -2.44
N MET A 135 10.31 7.76 -2.52
CA MET A 135 8.95 7.34 -2.85
C MET A 135 8.84 7.25 -4.36
N ASN A 136 8.63 6.05 -4.89
CA ASN A 136 8.42 5.80 -6.31
C ASN A 136 6.93 5.68 -6.59
N LYS A 137 6.45 6.40 -7.61
CA LYS A 137 5.04 6.33 -7.99
C LYS A 137 4.69 4.93 -8.50
N VAL A 138 3.54 4.44 -8.09
CA VAL A 138 3.04 3.12 -8.44
C VAL A 138 1.53 3.18 -8.69
N ARG A 139 1.03 2.23 -9.46
CA ARG A 139 -0.41 1.99 -9.53
C ARG A 139 -0.86 1.23 -8.28
N THR A 140 -2.00 1.62 -7.73
CA THR A 140 -2.50 0.99 -6.49
C THR A 140 -2.97 -0.44 -6.69
N ASP A 141 -3.39 -0.83 -7.90
CA ASP A 141 -3.70 -2.21 -8.27
C ASP A 141 -2.47 -3.12 -8.19
N ALA A 142 -1.30 -2.66 -8.64
CA ALA A 142 -0.04 -3.40 -8.54
C ALA A 142 0.43 -3.62 -7.09
N LEU A 143 -0.06 -2.84 -6.12
CA LEU A 143 0.29 -3.02 -4.70
C LEU A 143 -0.54 -4.10 -3.99
N ILE A 144 -1.61 -4.58 -4.61
CA ILE A 144 -2.54 -5.56 -4.03
C ILE A 144 -2.15 -6.99 -4.44
N GLU A 145 -1.43 -7.14 -5.55
CA GLU A 145 -1.02 -8.45 -6.09
C GLU A 145 0.15 -9.10 -5.33
N ASP A 146 0.85 -8.35 -4.47
CA ASP A 146 2.03 -8.82 -3.72
C ASP A 146 1.69 -9.40 -2.31
N TYR A 147 0.41 -9.81 -2.06
CA TYR A 147 -0.03 -10.40 -0.79
C TYR A 147 -0.65 -11.78 -0.96
#